data_cd75e95eae359d291dea787f1bd58974
#
_entry.id   cd75e95eae359d291dea787f1bd58974
#
_cell.length_a   1.000
_cell.length_b   1.000
_cell.length_c   1.000
_cell.angle_alpha   90.00
_cell.angle_beta   90.00
_cell.angle_gamma   90.00
#
_symmetry.space_group_name_H-M   'P 1'
#
loop_
_entity.id
_entity.type
_entity.pdbx_description
1 polymer ?
#
loop_
_entity_poly.entity_id
_entity_poly.type
_entity_poly.pdbx_seq_one_letter_code
_entity_poly.pdbx_strand_id
1 'polypeptide(L)'
;MAPAYIPAFCGYTGATYDPARVAGNTVLFARNLHHPTALAAQLTAAASRRGFSKFAFARTEEAFPAGFEYAQLAAAPAYIVIPYTKSVMHLFELYRMNVPLFAPSVALLARWEVTRHVVAERVYVLYLLTHSRLTD
;
A
#
# COMPACT_ATOMS: atom_id res chain seq x y z
N MET A 1 28.70 13.04 -17.02
CA MET A 1 27.83 11.94 -17.43
C MET A 1 26.41 12.30 -17.02
N ALA A 2 25.45 12.41 -17.94
CA ALA A 2 24.05 12.69 -17.58
C ALA A 2 23.46 11.44 -16.92
N PRO A 3 22.69 11.56 -15.84
CA PRO A 3 22.02 10.39 -15.22
C PRO A 3 21.04 9.78 -16.22
N ALA A 4 21.18 8.48 -16.47
CA ALA A 4 20.21 7.75 -17.28
C ALA A 4 18.95 7.53 -16.44
N TYR A 5 17.78 7.96 -16.96
CA TYR A 5 16.49 7.65 -16.36
C TYR A 5 16.15 6.19 -16.66
N ILE A 6 16.06 5.38 -15.63
CA ILE A 6 15.56 4.01 -15.73
C ILE A 6 14.14 3.99 -15.16
N PRO A 7 13.11 3.88 -16.01
CA PRO A 7 11.74 3.82 -15.52
C PRO A 7 11.50 2.53 -14.70
N ALA A 8 10.72 2.62 -13.63
CA ALA A 8 10.29 1.46 -12.86
C ALA A 8 9.33 0.62 -13.72
N PHE A 9 9.88 -0.34 -14.47
CA PHE A 9 9.13 -1.22 -15.36
C PHE A 9 8.91 -2.58 -14.68
N CYS A 10 7.70 -2.78 -14.14
CA CYS A 10 7.30 -4.03 -13.49
C CYS A 10 6.72 -5.04 -14.48
N GLY A 11 7.36 -5.24 -15.62
CA GLY A 11 6.89 -6.16 -16.68
C GLY A 11 6.83 -7.63 -16.28
N TYR A 12 7.54 -7.98 -15.21
CA TYR A 12 7.57 -9.33 -14.65
C TYR A 12 6.25 -9.77 -13.98
N THR A 13 5.33 -8.83 -13.69
CA THR A 13 4.05 -9.16 -13.04
C THR A 13 3.18 -10.10 -13.88
N GLY A 14 3.25 -9.98 -15.22
CA GLY A 14 2.56 -10.88 -16.15
C GLY A 14 1.03 -10.94 -16.04
N ALA A 15 0.44 -10.15 -15.15
CA ALA A 15 -0.99 -10.11 -14.85
C ALA A 15 -1.58 -8.74 -15.17
N THR A 16 -2.88 -8.72 -15.48
CA THR A 16 -3.64 -7.49 -15.72
C THR A 16 -5.01 -7.61 -15.08
N TYR A 17 -5.45 -6.53 -14.44
CA TYR A 17 -6.79 -6.44 -13.87
C TYR A 17 -7.86 -6.56 -14.96
N ASP A 18 -8.85 -7.39 -14.67
CA ASP A 18 -10.03 -7.56 -15.51
C ASP A 18 -11.26 -7.55 -14.59
N PRO A 19 -12.15 -6.54 -14.72
CA PRO A 19 -13.34 -6.45 -13.87
C PRO A 19 -14.26 -7.67 -13.97
N ALA A 20 -14.22 -8.42 -15.08
CA ALA A 20 -14.99 -9.65 -15.26
C ALA A 20 -14.43 -10.83 -14.45
N ARG A 21 -13.18 -10.76 -14.02
CA ARG A 21 -12.46 -11.79 -13.25
C ARG A 21 -12.30 -11.46 -11.77
N VAL A 22 -12.92 -10.36 -11.30
CA VAL A 22 -12.85 -9.99 -9.89
C VAL A 22 -13.44 -11.09 -9.02
N ALA A 23 -12.62 -11.62 -8.13
CA ALA A 23 -12.99 -12.70 -7.20
C ALA A 23 -13.37 -12.12 -5.84
N GLY A 24 -14.65 -12.19 -5.51
CA GLY A 24 -15.18 -11.76 -4.21
C GLY A 24 -15.22 -10.25 -4.01
N ASN A 25 -15.33 -9.83 -2.76
CA ASN A 25 -15.53 -8.43 -2.35
C ASN A 25 -14.45 -7.95 -1.37
N THR A 26 -13.30 -8.61 -1.31
CA THR A 26 -12.24 -8.24 -0.38
C THR A 26 -11.29 -7.24 -1.00
N VAL A 27 -11.31 -6.02 -0.50
CA VAL A 27 -10.34 -4.97 -0.82
C VAL A 27 -9.07 -5.25 -0.04
N LEU A 28 -7.96 -5.34 -0.75
CA LEU A 28 -6.65 -5.66 -0.16
C LEU A 28 -5.89 -4.40 0.24
N PHE A 29 -4.99 -4.53 1.18
CA PHE A 29 -3.98 -3.50 1.49
C PHE A 29 -2.66 -4.14 1.92
N ALA A 30 -1.56 -3.44 1.62
CA ALA A 30 -0.22 -3.91 1.96
C ALA A 30 0.02 -3.85 3.47
N ARG A 31 0.86 -4.75 3.95
CA ARG A 31 1.41 -4.64 5.30
C ARG A 31 2.22 -3.35 5.40
N ASN A 32 1.82 -2.51 6.34
CA ASN A 32 2.68 -1.47 6.84
C ASN A 32 2.94 -1.74 8.33
N LEU A 33 4.20 -1.82 8.71
CA LEU A 33 4.63 -2.13 10.08
C LEU A 33 4.09 -1.14 11.13
N HIS A 34 3.71 0.05 10.69
CA HIS A 34 3.19 1.13 11.54
C HIS A 34 1.65 1.22 11.54
N HIS A 35 0.95 0.32 10.82
CA HIS A 35 -0.51 0.30 10.86
C HIS A 35 -1.02 -0.52 12.03
N PRO A 36 -2.00 0.01 12.77
CA PRO A 36 -2.67 -0.76 13.80
C PRO A 36 -3.35 -1.97 13.16
N THR A 37 -3.27 -3.11 13.84
CA THR A 37 -4.03 -4.34 13.51
C THR A 37 -5.52 -4.07 13.33
N ALA A 38 -6.02 -2.98 13.90
CA ALA A 38 -7.40 -2.54 13.81
C ALA A 38 -7.80 -1.84 12.49
N LEU A 39 -6.86 -1.61 11.54
CA LEU A 39 -7.19 -0.84 10.33
C LEU A 39 -8.27 -1.53 9.49
N ALA A 40 -8.20 -2.84 9.31
CA ALA A 40 -9.23 -3.61 8.59
C ALA A 40 -10.60 -3.42 9.21
N ALA A 41 -10.71 -3.56 10.53
CA ALA A 41 -11.97 -3.36 11.26
C ALA A 41 -12.48 -1.92 11.14
N GLN A 42 -11.59 -0.92 11.21
CA GLN A 42 -11.95 0.49 11.04
C GLN A 42 -12.47 0.79 9.63
N LEU A 43 -11.83 0.24 8.60
CA LEU A 43 -12.26 0.37 7.20
C LEU A 43 -13.63 -0.31 6.99
N THR A 44 -13.81 -1.52 7.51
CA THR A 44 -15.08 -2.26 7.44
C THR A 44 -16.20 -1.48 8.11
N ALA A 45 -15.97 -0.96 9.32
CA ALA A 45 -16.97 -0.16 10.03
C ALA A 45 -17.27 1.16 9.30
N ALA A 46 -16.27 1.80 8.70
CA ALA A 46 -16.47 3.03 7.93
C ALA A 46 -17.24 2.77 6.63
N ALA A 47 -16.96 1.67 5.94
CA ALA A 47 -17.67 1.26 4.74
C ALA A 47 -19.13 0.95 5.05
N SER A 48 -19.40 0.19 6.12
CA SER A 48 -20.76 -0.15 6.55
C SER A 48 -21.58 1.10 6.87
N ARG A 49 -21.01 2.07 7.60
CA ARG A 49 -21.69 3.34 7.89
C ARG A 49 -22.06 4.15 6.63
N ARG A 50 -21.37 3.90 5.52
CA ARG A 50 -21.60 4.55 4.23
C ARG A 50 -22.41 3.72 3.24
N GLY A 51 -22.99 2.61 3.67
CA GLY A 51 -23.82 1.72 2.83
C GLY A 51 -23.01 0.76 1.95
N PHE A 52 -21.69 0.62 2.18
CA PHE A 52 -20.81 -0.30 1.45
C PHE A 52 -20.51 -1.58 2.23
N SER A 53 -21.50 -2.12 2.95
CA SER A 53 -21.35 -3.30 3.82
C SER A 53 -20.95 -4.59 3.10
N LYS A 54 -21.07 -4.64 1.78
CA LYS A 54 -20.67 -5.80 0.98
C LYS A 54 -19.15 -5.98 0.85
N PHE A 55 -18.35 -4.94 1.15
CA PHE A 55 -16.89 -5.02 1.05
C PHE A 55 -16.28 -5.44 2.38
N ALA A 56 -15.37 -6.40 2.29
CA ALA A 56 -14.43 -6.75 3.36
C ALA A 56 -13.07 -6.08 3.09
N PHE A 57 -12.26 -5.95 4.13
CA PHE A 57 -10.90 -5.39 4.03
C PHE A 57 -9.94 -6.35 4.71
N ALA A 58 -8.86 -6.72 4.03
CA ALA A 58 -7.87 -7.63 4.57
C ALA A 58 -6.45 -7.20 4.16
N ARG A 59 -5.49 -7.52 5.02
CA ARG A 59 -4.08 -7.42 4.63
C ARG A 59 -3.77 -8.52 3.62
N THR A 60 -2.84 -8.22 2.69
CA THR A 60 -2.43 -9.18 1.67
C THR A 60 -1.93 -10.49 2.28
N GLU A 61 -1.18 -10.41 3.40
CA GLU A 61 -0.65 -11.58 4.08
C GLU A 61 -1.74 -12.40 4.80
N GLU A 62 -2.84 -11.76 5.20
CA GLU A 62 -3.99 -12.47 5.79
C GLU A 62 -4.81 -13.18 4.72
N ALA A 63 -4.96 -12.52 3.56
CA ALA A 63 -5.65 -13.12 2.43
C ALA A 63 -4.84 -14.26 1.77
N PHE A 64 -3.52 -14.16 1.79
CA PHE A 64 -2.59 -15.10 1.14
C PHE A 64 -1.45 -15.51 2.09
N PRO A 65 -1.71 -16.31 3.11
CA PRO A 65 -0.70 -16.65 4.13
C PRO A 65 0.47 -17.49 3.58
N ALA A 66 0.28 -18.19 2.46
CA ALA A 66 1.33 -18.94 1.77
C ALA A 66 2.09 -18.11 0.70
N GLY A 67 1.81 -16.81 0.60
CA GLY A 67 2.26 -15.95 -0.48
C GLY A 67 1.21 -15.81 -1.57
N PHE A 68 1.44 -14.92 -2.52
CA PHE A 68 0.49 -14.63 -3.61
C PHE A 68 1.18 -14.64 -4.97
N GLU A 69 0.39 -14.93 -5.98
CA GLU A 69 0.72 -14.67 -7.38
C GLU A 69 0.11 -13.34 -7.81
N TYR A 70 0.74 -12.65 -8.77
CA TYR A 70 0.23 -11.38 -9.28
C TYR A 70 -1.18 -11.48 -9.87
N ALA A 71 -1.54 -12.64 -10.46
CA ALA A 71 -2.88 -12.91 -10.94
C ALA A 71 -3.94 -12.85 -9.83
N GLN A 72 -3.59 -13.27 -8.61
CA GLN A 72 -4.49 -13.19 -7.44
C GLN A 72 -4.70 -11.74 -6.99
N LEU A 73 -3.65 -10.92 -7.01
CA LEU A 73 -3.77 -9.49 -6.74
C LEU A 73 -4.60 -8.78 -7.81
N ALA A 74 -4.41 -9.14 -9.09
CA ALA A 74 -5.16 -8.59 -10.20
C ALA A 74 -6.64 -9.01 -10.21
N ALA A 75 -7.01 -10.05 -9.47
CA ALA A 75 -8.40 -10.48 -9.28
C ALA A 75 -9.09 -9.83 -8.07
N ALA A 76 -8.39 -9.04 -7.27
CA ALA A 76 -9.00 -8.28 -6.17
C ALA A 76 -9.80 -7.08 -6.72
N PRO A 77 -10.94 -6.71 -6.10
CA PRO A 77 -11.76 -5.58 -6.57
C PRO A 77 -11.02 -4.24 -6.53
N ALA A 78 -10.12 -4.08 -5.58
CA ALA A 78 -9.28 -2.88 -5.42
C ALA A 78 -8.15 -3.13 -4.42
N TYR A 79 -7.20 -2.21 -4.39
CA TYR A 79 -6.09 -2.21 -3.45
C TYR A 79 -5.92 -0.84 -2.78
N ILE A 80 -5.74 -0.84 -1.46
CA ILE A 80 -5.43 0.37 -0.70
C ILE A 80 -3.92 0.45 -0.51
N VAL A 81 -3.31 1.48 -1.08
CA VAL A 81 -1.87 1.75 -0.93
C VAL A 81 -1.69 2.86 0.09
N ILE A 82 -0.99 2.56 1.16
CA ILE A 82 -0.58 3.56 2.15
C ILE A 82 0.93 3.71 2.03
N PRO A 83 1.41 4.82 1.44
CA PRO A 83 2.83 5.02 1.24
C PRO A 83 3.56 5.08 2.58
N TYR A 84 4.61 4.28 2.75
CA TYR A 84 5.49 4.28 3.92
C TYR A 84 6.92 4.73 3.59
N THR A 85 7.24 4.80 2.29
CA THR A 85 8.52 5.30 1.77
C THR A 85 8.28 6.08 0.48
N LYS A 86 9.30 6.80 -0.02
CA LYS A 86 9.25 7.52 -1.30
C LYS A 86 9.15 6.59 -2.50
N SER A 87 9.68 5.36 -2.37
CA SER A 87 9.70 4.36 -3.44
C SER A 87 9.08 3.06 -2.95
N VAL A 88 7.83 2.84 -3.31
CA VAL A 88 7.08 1.61 -2.98
C VAL A 88 6.94 0.79 -4.26
N MET A 89 7.82 -0.20 -4.47
CA MET A 89 7.79 -1.05 -5.67
C MET A 89 6.42 -1.69 -5.88
N HIS A 90 5.78 -2.14 -4.81
CA HIS A 90 4.45 -2.72 -4.86
C HIS A 90 3.38 -1.78 -5.46
N LEU A 91 3.51 -0.47 -5.28
CA LEU A 91 2.64 0.50 -5.94
C LEU A 91 2.81 0.44 -7.48
N PHE A 92 4.06 0.36 -7.95
CA PHE A 92 4.33 0.28 -9.39
C PHE A 92 3.87 -1.04 -10.00
N GLU A 93 3.99 -2.15 -9.26
CA GLU A 93 3.46 -3.46 -9.66
C GLU A 93 1.95 -3.42 -9.84
N LEU A 94 1.22 -2.93 -8.84
CA LEU A 94 -0.24 -2.78 -8.88
C LEU A 94 -0.69 -1.83 -9.99
N TYR A 95 0.02 -0.70 -10.15
CA TYR A 95 -0.24 0.26 -11.21
C TYR A 95 -0.04 -0.36 -12.59
N ARG A 96 1.05 -1.11 -12.76
CA ARG A 96 1.34 -1.83 -14.02
C ARG A 96 0.29 -2.86 -14.37
N MET A 97 -0.26 -3.54 -13.37
CA MET A 97 -1.36 -4.50 -13.53
C MET A 97 -2.72 -3.82 -13.74
N ASN A 98 -2.80 -2.51 -13.69
CA ASN A 98 -4.04 -1.72 -13.82
C ASN A 98 -5.09 -2.03 -12.73
N VAL A 99 -4.66 -2.46 -11.55
CA VAL A 99 -5.54 -2.71 -10.39
C VAL A 99 -6.10 -1.36 -9.90
N PRO A 100 -7.40 -1.26 -9.59
CA PRO A 100 -7.95 -0.06 -8.98
C PRO A 100 -7.28 0.27 -7.65
N LEU A 101 -6.69 1.47 -7.54
CA LEU A 101 -5.90 1.90 -6.39
C LEU A 101 -6.60 3.00 -5.61
N PHE A 102 -6.61 2.85 -4.30
CA PHE A 102 -6.99 3.90 -3.36
C PHE A 102 -5.78 4.30 -2.53
N ALA A 103 -5.54 5.60 -2.42
CA ALA A 103 -4.51 6.15 -1.56
C ALA A 103 -5.11 7.21 -0.62
N PRO A 104 -4.56 7.39 0.59
CA PRO A 104 -4.99 8.48 1.46
C PRO A 104 -4.69 9.83 0.80
N SER A 105 -5.56 10.82 1.03
CA SER A 105 -5.24 12.19 0.64
C SER A 105 -3.97 12.67 1.36
N VAL A 106 -3.28 13.65 0.78
CA VAL A 106 -2.08 14.25 1.38
C VAL A 106 -2.37 14.75 2.79
N ALA A 107 -3.52 15.40 3.00
CA ALA A 107 -3.93 15.91 4.32
C ALA A 107 -4.15 14.78 5.34
N LEU A 108 -4.73 13.64 4.91
CA LEU A 108 -4.91 12.48 5.76
C LEU A 108 -3.57 11.81 6.09
N LEU A 109 -2.70 11.67 5.10
CA LEU A 109 -1.37 11.10 5.28
C LEU A 109 -0.52 11.95 6.24
N ALA A 110 -0.53 13.29 6.07
CA ALA A 110 0.16 14.21 6.97
C ALA A 110 -0.33 14.10 8.41
N ARG A 111 -1.64 14.01 8.63
CA ARG A 111 -2.23 13.79 9.96
C ARG A 111 -1.81 12.44 10.56
N TRP A 112 -1.80 11.38 9.77
CA TRP A 112 -1.35 10.07 10.22
C TRP A 112 0.15 10.06 10.52
N GLU A 113 0.96 10.81 9.76
CA GLU A 113 2.38 10.94 10.06
C GLU A 113 2.62 11.58 11.41
N VAL A 114 1.90 12.66 11.74
CA VAL A 114 2.01 13.32 13.04
C VAL A 114 1.55 12.43 14.21
N THR A 115 0.47 11.65 14.00
CA THR A 115 -0.17 10.90 15.10
C THR A 115 0.30 9.45 15.20
N ARG A 116 0.86 8.86 14.13
CA ARG A 116 1.14 7.42 14.03
C ARG A 116 2.48 7.08 13.39
N HIS A 117 3.22 8.09 12.89
CA HIS A 117 4.52 7.92 12.23
C HIS A 117 4.48 6.86 11.10
N VAL A 118 3.54 7.01 10.18
CA VAL A 118 3.28 6.01 9.12
C VAL A 118 4.35 5.98 8.02
N VAL A 119 5.18 7.03 7.92
CA VAL A 119 6.26 7.13 6.92
C VAL A 119 7.58 6.71 7.55
N ALA A 120 8.03 5.50 7.24
CA ALA A 120 9.22 4.89 7.84
C ALA A 120 10.53 5.63 7.52
N GLU A 121 10.62 6.31 6.38
CA GLU A 121 11.85 7.03 5.98
C GLU A 121 12.24 8.17 6.92
N ARG A 122 11.28 8.72 7.68
CA ARG A 122 11.57 9.76 8.66
C ARG A 122 12.51 9.28 9.76
N VAL A 123 12.42 8.02 10.13
CA VAL A 123 13.32 7.41 11.13
C VAL A 123 14.76 7.40 10.63
N TYR A 124 14.97 7.15 9.34
CA TYR A 124 16.31 7.14 8.73
C TYR A 124 16.92 8.53 8.67
N VAL A 125 16.15 9.55 8.28
CA VAL A 125 16.61 10.94 8.23
C VAL A 125 16.91 11.48 9.62
N LEU A 126 16.06 11.19 10.62
CA LEU A 126 16.32 11.55 12.01
C LEU A 126 17.54 10.83 12.56
N TYR A 127 17.69 9.55 12.27
CA TYR A 127 18.87 8.76 12.67
C TYR A 127 20.15 9.34 12.07
N LEU A 128 20.18 9.68 10.79
CA LEU A 128 21.33 10.33 10.14
C LEU A 128 21.61 11.72 10.71
N LEU A 129 20.57 12.53 10.95
CA LEU A 129 20.72 13.89 11.52
C LEU A 129 21.18 13.88 12.98
N THR A 130 20.81 12.84 13.75
CA THR A 130 21.23 12.72 15.16
C THR A 130 22.63 12.09 15.29
N HIS A 131 23.06 11.27 14.34
CA HIS A 131 24.37 10.59 14.38
C HIS A 131 25.45 11.29 13.57
N SER A 132 25.12 12.17 12.61
CA SER A 132 26.10 13.00 11.91
C SER A 132 26.67 14.14 12.75
N ARG A 133 26.13 14.39 13.96
CA ARG A 133 26.68 15.39 14.89
C ARG A 133 27.73 14.83 15.88
N LEU A 134 28.12 13.58 15.72
CA LEU A 134 29.08 12.92 16.63
C LEU A 134 30.48 12.75 16.03
N THR A 135 30.79 13.42 14.90
CA THR A 135 32.10 13.34 14.22
C THR A 135 32.75 14.71 13.99
N ASP A 136 32.50 15.70 14.85
CA ASP A 136 33.28 16.95 14.92
C ASP A 136 34.05 16.99 16.27
#